data_ea289f5e82fb75495772c03e43bbc13d
#
_entry.id   ea289f5e82fb75495772c03e43bbc13d
#
_cell.length_a   1.000
_cell.length_b   1.000
_cell.length_c   1.000
_cell.angle_alpha   90.00
_cell.angle_beta   90.00
_cell.angle_gamma   90.00
#
_symmetry.space_group_name_H-M   'P 1'
#
loop_
_entity.id
_entity.type
_entity.pdbx_description
1 polymer ?
#
loop_
_entity_poly.entity_id
_entity_poly.type
_entity_poly.pdbx_seq_one_letter_code
_entity_poly.pdbx_strand_id
1 'polypeptide(L)'
;MRINHQVVVFDAADLAAESSFWAGVLDGTVDAEDDWHMVIVDGEPRVGVQLAPDHVPPDWPDGTPPQQIHLDLWVEDFGAAHDRVISLGAKVLKAAGDVDSVDNFQVYADPAGHPFCLCWVEP
;
A
#
# COMPACT_ATOMS: atom_id res chain seq x y z
N MET A 1 12.03 21.01 -15.65
CA MET A 1 11.11 21.39 -14.59
C MET A 1 11.66 20.99 -13.23
N ARG A 2 11.21 21.67 -12.17
CA ARG A 2 11.58 21.29 -10.80
C ARG A 2 10.34 20.70 -10.12
N ILE A 3 10.46 19.46 -9.64
CA ILE A 3 9.39 18.78 -8.91
C ILE A 3 9.82 18.73 -7.44
N ASN A 4 9.10 19.46 -6.57
CA ASN A 4 9.45 19.53 -5.15
C ASN A 4 9.00 18.27 -4.39
N HIS A 5 7.84 17.73 -4.74
CA HIS A 5 7.29 16.53 -4.11
C HIS A 5 6.60 15.67 -5.16
N GLN A 6 6.60 14.37 -4.93
CA GLN A 6 5.84 13.41 -5.72
C GLN A 6 5.13 12.48 -4.75
N VAL A 7 3.82 12.35 -4.89
CA VAL A 7 2.98 11.60 -3.96
C VAL A 7 2.10 10.66 -4.76
N VAL A 8 2.02 9.39 -4.33
CA VAL A 8 1.00 8.47 -4.83
C VAL A 8 -0.27 8.71 -4.02
N VAL A 9 -1.41 8.81 -4.71
CA VAL A 9 -2.71 9.07 -4.08
C VAL A 9 -3.60 7.85 -4.27
N PHE A 10 -4.11 7.33 -3.14
CA PHE A 10 -5.07 6.23 -3.13
C PHE A 10 -6.48 6.76 -2.88
N ASP A 11 -7.43 6.34 -3.72
CA ASP A 11 -8.84 6.58 -3.45
C ASP A 11 -9.35 5.60 -2.42
N ALA A 12 -10.13 6.06 -1.45
CA ALA A 12 -10.69 5.22 -0.42
C ALA A 12 -12.03 5.75 0.06
N ALA A 13 -12.97 4.85 0.35
CA ALA A 13 -14.24 5.21 0.99
C ALA A 13 -14.03 5.49 2.48
N ASP A 14 -13.08 4.81 3.13
CA ASP A 14 -12.71 5.00 4.53
C ASP A 14 -11.31 5.59 4.60
N LEU A 15 -11.22 6.93 4.70
CA LEU A 15 -9.96 7.66 4.76
C LEU A 15 -9.07 7.21 5.92
N ALA A 16 -9.67 7.07 7.10
CA ALA A 16 -8.91 6.76 8.31
C ALA A 16 -8.30 5.36 8.25
N ALA A 17 -9.05 4.37 7.76
CA ALA A 17 -8.54 3.01 7.62
C ALA A 17 -7.35 2.98 6.66
N GLU A 18 -7.47 3.63 5.52
CA GLU A 18 -6.42 3.64 4.50
C GLU A 18 -5.18 4.41 4.95
N SER A 19 -5.37 5.63 5.46
CA SER A 19 -4.24 6.46 5.89
C SER A 19 -3.51 5.88 7.09
N SER A 20 -4.22 5.29 8.05
CA SER A 20 -3.62 4.64 9.22
C SER A 20 -2.78 3.43 8.80
N PHE A 21 -3.26 2.67 7.83
CA PHE A 21 -2.52 1.53 7.29
C PHE A 21 -1.17 1.98 6.72
N TRP A 22 -1.18 2.95 5.81
CA TRP A 22 0.06 3.40 5.17
C TRP A 22 0.99 4.14 6.12
N ALA A 23 0.44 4.89 7.08
CA ALA A 23 1.26 5.49 8.14
C ALA A 23 1.96 4.40 8.97
N GLY A 24 1.25 3.31 9.28
CA GLY A 24 1.85 2.18 10.00
C GLY A 24 2.93 1.45 9.20
N VAL A 25 2.70 1.24 7.90
CA VAL A 25 3.68 0.59 7.01
C VAL A 25 4.95 1.43 6.86
N LEU A 26 4.80 2.74 6.69
CA LEU A 26 5.91 3.65 6.38
C LEU A 26 6.52 4.30 7.63
N ASP A 27 6.04 3.96 8.82
CA ASP A 27 6.45 4.60 10.08
C ASP A 27 6.27 6.12 10.06
N GLY A 28 5.13 6.55 9.52
CA GLY A 28 4.80 7.96 9.36
C GLY A 28 3.67 8.40 10.26
N THR A 29 3.23 9.63 10.02
CA THR A 29 2.08 10.24 10.71
C THR A 29 1.06 10.69 9.67
N VAL A 30 -0.19 10.92 10.13
CA VAL A 30 -1.28 11.35 9.26
C VAL A 30 -1.62 12.80 9.55
N ASP A 31 -1.62 13.63 8.51
CA ASP A 31 -2.21 14.95 8.51
C ASP A 31 -3.60 14.83 7.89
N ALA A 32 -4.64 14.95 8.72
CA ALA A 32 -6.01 14.60 8.36
C ALA A 32 -6.87 15.84 8.12
N GLU A 33 -7.46 15.92 6.94
CA GLU A 33 -8.54 16.85 6.60
C GLU A 33 -9.84 16.06 6.36
N ASP A 34 -10.94 16.74 6.08
CA ASP A 34 -12.25 16.08 5.98
C ASP A 34 -12.35 15.11 4.79
N ASP A 35 -11.72 15.44 3.67
CA ASP A 35 -11.79 14.67 2.41
C ASP A 35 -10.43 14.22 1.89
N TRP A 36 -9.36 14.48 2.66
CA TRP A 36 -8.00 14.22 2.24
C TRP A 36 -7.10 13.96 3.45
N HIS A 37 -6.35 12.87 3.39
CA HIS A 37 -5.31 12.58 4.38
C HIS A 37 -3.95 12.50 3.69
N MET A 38 -2.92 13.04 4.33
CA MET A 38 -1.54 12.94 3.85
C MET A 38 -0.71 12.15 4.85
N VAL A 39 -0.02 11.13 4.38
CA VAL A 39 0.95 10.39 5.19
C VAL A 39 2.31 11.07 5.05
N ILE A 40 2.85 11.52 6.18
CA ILE A 40 4.11 12.25 6.29
C ILE A 40 5.15 11.31 6.91
N VAL A 41 6.30 11.18 6.27
CA VAL A 41 7.43 10.36 6.72
C VAL A 41 8.67 11.24 6.77
N ASP A 42 9.28 11.35 7.95
CA ASP A 42 10.47 12.21 8.16
C ASP A 42 10.27 13.64 7.64
N GLY A 43 9.07 14.20 7.87
CA GLY A 43 8.73 15.54 7.43
C GLY A 43 8.36 15.68 5.95
N GLU A 44 8.38 14.58 5.19
CA GLU A 44 8.08 14.60 3.76
C GLU A 44 6.74 13.93 3.44
N PRO A 45 5.91 14.53 2.57
CA PRO A 45 4.69 13.87 2.11
C PRO A 45 5.04 12.67 1.23
N ARG A 46 4.45 11.53 1.51
CA ARG A 46 4.77 10.27 0.83
C ARG A 46 3.56 9.62 0.16
N VAL A 47 2.42 9.61 0.82
CA VAL A 47 1.21 8.98 0.33
C VAL A 47 0.03 9.87 0.66
N GLY A 48 -0.81 10.15 -0.33
CA GLY A 48 -2.08 10.83 -0.14
C GLY A 48 -3.22 9.81 -0.14
N VAL A 49 -4.29 10.12 0.58
CA VAL A 49 -5.53 9.35 0.52
C VAL A 49 -6.67 10.32 0.26
N GLN A 50 -7.40 10.11 -0.82
CA GLN A 50 -8.51 10.96 -1.22
C GLN A 50 -9.84 10.26 -0.96
N LEU A 51 -10.79 10.98 -0.37
CA LEU A 51 -12.12 10.43 -0.15
C LEU A 51 -12.80 10.15 -1.49
N ALA A 52 -13.20 8.90 -1.67
CA ALA A 52 -13.95 8.44 -2.83
C ALA A 52 -15.07 7.51 -2.32
N PRO A 53 -16.26 8.07 -1.99
CA PRO A 53 -17.33 7.27 -1.37
C PRO A 53 -17.77 6.08 -2.22
N ASP A 54 -17.65 6.19 -3.53
CA ASP A 54 -18.04 5.15 -4.49
C ASP A 54 -16.85 4.31 -4.97
N HIS A 55 -15.73 4.34 -4.24
CA HIS A 55 -14.54 3.58 -4.62
C HIS A 55 -14.87 2.09 -4.75
N VAL A 56 -14.45 1.52 -5.89
CA VAL A 56 -14.53 0.09 -6.15
C VAL A 56 -13.10 -0.46 -6.18
N PRO A 57 -12.75 -1.39 -5.27
CA PRO A 57 -11.41 -1.95 -5.27
C PRO A 57 -11.15 -2.75 -6.55
N PRO A 58 -9.90 -2.78 -7.05
CA PRO A 58 -9.57 -3.63 -8.18
C PRO A 58 -9.59 -5.10 -7.78
N ASP A 59 -9.90 -5.97 -8.74
CA ASP A 59 -9.74 -7.41 -8.60
C ASP A 59 -8.37 -7.83 -9.14
N TRP A 60 -7.70 -8.69 -8.43
CA TRP A 60 -6.41 -9.23 -8.84
C TRP A 60 -6.30 -10.69 -8.38
N PRO A 61 -5.73 -11.61 -9.19
CA PRO A 61 -5.16 -11.37 -10.53
C PRO A 61 -6.18 -11.26 -11.65
N ASP A 62 -7.40 -11.73 -11.45
CA ASP A 62 -8.47 -11.72 -12.45
C ASP A 62 -9.68 -10.99 -11.92
N GLY A 63 -10.43 -10.33 -12.80
CA GLY A 63 -11.68 -9.68 -12.44
C GLY A 63 -11.82 -8.29 -13.04
N THR A 64 -12.84 -7.57 -12.56
CA THR A 64 -13.20 -6.24 -13.05
C THR A 64 -13.59 -5.35 -11.88
N PRO A 65 -12.99 -4.17 -11.73
CA PRO A 65 -11.92 -3.61 -12.56
C PRO A 65 -10.55 -4.26 -12.27
N PRO A 66 -9.65 -4.35 -13.25
CA PRO A 66 -8.29 -4.83 -12.99
C PRO A 66 -7.48 -3.79 -12.25
N GLN A 67 -6.39 -4.21 -11.62
CA GLN A 67 -5.43 -3.25 -11.09
C GLN A 67 -4.77 -2.46 -12.22
N GLN A 68 -4.48 -1.19 -11.97
CA GLN A 68 -3.80 -0.31 -12.92
C GLN A 68 -2.41 0.10 -12.45
N ILE A 69 -2.19 0.07 -11.13
CA ILE A 69 -0.94 0.48 -10.50
C ILE A 69 -0.82 -0.23 -9.15
N HIS A 70 0.39 -0.55 -8.75
CA HIS A 70 0.68 -1.06 -7.42
C HIS A 70 2.03 -0.54 -6.94
N LEU A 71 2.29 -0.67 -5.64
CA LEU A 71 3.58 -0.36 -5.04
C LEU A 71 4.36 -1.63 -4.79
N ASP A 72 5.65 -1.59 -5.05
CA ASP A 72 6.60 -2.63 -4.62
C ASP A 72 7.43 -2.07 -3.47
N LEU A 73 7.45 -2.78 -2.36
CA LEU A 73 8.22 -2.42 -1.18
C LEU A 73 9.31 -3.47 -0.98
N TRP A 74 10.58 -3.08 -1.18
CA TRP A 74 11.71 -3.96 -0.90
C TRP A 74 12.01 -3.94 0.57
N VAL A 75 11.94 -5.10 1.22
CA VAL A 75 12.13 -5.26 2.67
C VAL A 75 13.32 -6.17 2.95
N GLU A 76 14.01 -5.92 4.06
CA GLU A 76 15.17 -6.73 4.48
C GLU A 76 14.74 -8.05 5.11
N ASP A 77 13.65 -8.02 5.88
CA ASP A 77 13.12 -9.20 6.59
C ASP A 77 11.66 -9.40 6.16
N PHE A 78 11.45 -10.31 5.22
CA PHE A 78 10.11 -10.58 4.69
C PHE A 78 9.15 -11.07 5.78
N GLY A 79 9.59 -11.99 6.65
CA GLY A 79 8.74 -12.55 7.70
C GLY A 79 8.22 -11.47 8.64
N ALA A 80 9.10 -10.59 9.11
CA ALA A 80 8.72 -9.48 9.97
C ALA A 80 7.81 -8.48 9.25
N ALA A 81 8.12 -8.16 7.99
CA ALA A 81 7.30 -7.25 7.18
C ALA A 81 5.92 -7.85 6.92
N HIS A 82 5.83 -9.13 6.59
CA HIS A 82 4.57 -9.85 6.42
C HIS A 82 3.70 -9.74 7.67
N ASP A 83 4.26 -10.09 8.84
CA ASP A 83 3.50 -10.02 10.09
C ASP A 83 3.01 -8.59 10.36
N ARG A 84 3.82 -7.60 10.06
CA ARG A 84 3.49 -6.20 10.26
C ARG A 84 2.32 -5.76 9.37
N VAL A 85 2.38 -6.02 8.06
CA VAL A 85 1.29 -5.58 7.16
C VAL A 85 -0.02 -6.32 7.45
N ILE A 86 0.05 -7.59 7.82
CA ILE A 86 -1.16 -8.34 8.23
C ILE A 86 -1.75 -7.74 9.50
N SER A 87 -0.92 -7.40 10.49
CA SER A 87 -1.39 -6.80 11.74
C SER A 87 -2.05 -5.43 11.51
N LEU A 88 -1.64 -4.71 10.47
CA LEU A 88 -2.18 -3.41 10.09
C LEU A 88 -3.45 -3.50 9.24
N GLY A 89 -3.81 -4.69 8.74
CA GLY A 89 -5.05 -4.91 8.01
C GLY A 89 -4.91 -5.34 6.56
N ALA A 90 -3.70 -5.64 6.09
CA ALA A 90 -3.51 -6.17 4.74
C ALA A 90 -4.05 -7.59 4.60
N LYS A 91 -4.43 -7.94 3.38
CA LYS A 91 -4.84 -9.29 3.00
C LYS A 91 -3.91 -9.82 1.92
N VAL A 92 -3.55 -11.10 2.00
CA VAL A 92 -2.75 -11.75 0.95
C VAL A 92 -3.65 -11.98 -0.26
N LEU A 93 -3.24 -11.49 -1.43
CA LEU A 93 -3.91 -11.75 -2.71
C LEU A 93 -3.25 -12.90 -3.45
N LYS A 94 -1.91 -12.93 -3.48
CA LYS A 94 -1.15 -14.02 -4.07
C LYS A 94 0.05 -14.30 -3.19
N ALA A 95 0.05 -15.49 -2.57
CA ALA A 95 1.18 -15.93 -1.77
C ALA A 95 2.37 -16.27 -2.68
N ALA A 96 3.58 -15.98 -2.19
CA ALA A 96 4.78 -16.53 -2.81
C ALA A 96 4.74 -18.05 -2.71
N GLY A 97 5.14 -18.75 -3.76
CA GLY A 97 5.14 -20.22 -3.76
C GLY A 97 6.15 -20.76 -2.77
N ASP A 98 7.35 -20.22 -2.80
CA ASP A 98 8.46 -20.56 -1.92
C ASP A 98 9.44 -19.40 -1.89
N VAL A 99 9.99 -19.08 -0.72
CA VAL A 99 11.01 -18.03 -0.59
C VAL A 99 12.26 -18.34 -1.40
N ASP A 100 12.52 -19.61 -1.68
CA ASP A 100 13.64 -20.06 -2.53
C ASP A 100 13.26 -20.13 -4.01
N SER A 101 12.02 -19.81 -4.37
CA SER A 101 11.57 -19.79 -5.76
C SER A 101 12.03 -18.52 -6.49
N VAL A 102 11.79 -18.48 -7.80
CA VAL A 102 12.02 -17.27 -8.59
C VAL A 102 11.04 -16.15 -8.28
N ASP A 103 9.95 -16.46 -7.58
CA ASP A 103 8.95 -15.48 -7.15
C ASP A 103 9.48 -14.77 -5.88
N ASN A 104 10.12 -13.64 -6.07
CA ASN A 104 10.77 -12.88 -5.00
C ASN A 104 9.86 -11.80 -4.43
N PHE A 105 8.56 -12.04 -4.46
CA PHE A 105 7.56 -11.09 -3.97
C PHE A 105 6.27 -11.79 -3.56
N GLN A 106 5.50 -11.14 -2.73
CA GLN A 106 4.14 -11.56 -2.37
C GLN A 106 3.21 -10.37 -2.53
N VAL A 107 1.99 -10.62 -3.00
CA VAL A 107 1.01 -9.59 -3.32
C VAL A 107 -0.05 -9.52 -2.22
N TYR A 108 -0.36 -8.28 -1.81
CA TYR A 108 -1.33 -7.96 -0.77
C TYR A 108 -2.33 -6.94 -1.29
N ALA A 109 -3.48 -6.86 -0.61
CA ALA A 109 -4.38 -5.72 -0.70
C ALA A 109 -4.29 -4.91 0.59
N ASP A 110 -4.26 -3.57 0.46
CA ASP A 110 -4.43 -2.68 1.58
C ASP A 110 -5.93 -2.60 2.00
N PRO A 111 -6.31 -1.83 3.05
CA PRO A 111 -7.71 -1.79 3.49
C PRO A 111 -8.70 -1.33 2.42
N ALA A 112 -8.30 -0.48 1.49
CA ALA A 112 -9.16 -0.04 0.38
C ALA A 112 -9.14 -1.02 -0.81
N GLY A 113 -8.33 -2.08 -0.74
CA GLY A 113 -8.20 -3.08 -1.79
C GLY A 113 -7.13 -2.77 -2.82
N HIS A 114 -6.32 -1.72 -2.65
CA HIS A 114 -5.23 -1.43 -3.56
C HIS A 114 -4.11 -2.44 -3.40
N PRO A 115 -3.60 -3.01 -4.52
CA PRO A 115 -2.55 -4.02 -4.44
C PRO A 115 -1.18 -3.39 -4.17
N PHE A 116 -0.38 -4.09 -3.40
CA PHE A 116 1.03 -3.80 -3.20
C PHE A 116 1.80 -5.11 -2.98
N CYS A 117 3.10 -5.05 -3.20
CA CYS A 117 3.96 -6.22 -3.05
C CYS A 117 5.00 -5.97 -1.96
N LEU A 118 5.32 -7.02 -1.21
CA LEU A 118 6.57 -7.08 -0.44
C LEU A 118 7.57 -7.89 -1.27
N CYS A 119 8.73 -7.32 -1.51
CA CYS A 119 9.81 -7.90 -2.30
C CYS A 119 11.04 -8.06 -1.42
N TRP A 120 11.84 -9.12 -1.62
CA TRP A 120 13.00 -9.40 -0.77
C TRP A 120 14.31 -9.62 -1.50
N VAL A 121 14.28 -9.57 -2.82
CA VAL A 121 15.49 -9.53 -3.62
C VAL A 121 15.57 -8.16 -4.27
N GLU A 122 16.69 -7.46 -4.06
CA GLU A 122 16.88 -6.12 -4.58
C GLU A 122 16.72 -6.08 -6.11
N PRO A 123 16.17 -4.99 -6.63
CA PRO A 123 15.89 -4.85 -8.05
C PRO A 123 17.15 -4.84 -8.93
#